data_00d26a142db98417166d82227f1a8e7d
#
_entry.id   00d26a142db98417166d82227f1a8e7d
#
_cell.length_a   1.000
_cell.length_b   1.000
_cell.length_c   1.000
_cell.angle_alpha   90.00
_cell.angle_beta   90.00
_cell.angle_gamma   90.00
#
_symmetry.space_group_name_H-M   'P 1'
#
loop_
_entity.id
_entity.type
_entity.pdbx_description
1 polymer ?
#
loop_
_entity_poly.entity_id
_entity_poly.type
_entity_poly.pdbx_seq_one_letter_code
_entity_poly.pdbx_strand_id
1 'polypeptide(L)'
;MSGHSKFANIKHKKEKNDAAKGKIFTIIGREIAVAVKEGGPDPANNFKLAQVITKAKANNMPNDTIERGIKKAAGDVGNVNYEYVTYEGYGPNGIAIIVDALTDNKNRTASNVRSAFTKGQGSIGSMGCLSFMFDKKGQIIIDKEECDMDADELMMIALDAGADDFAEEEDSFEVLTDPDAFEDVRKALEEQGIPMMSAEVTMIPQNYVTLTDETAIKNLQKTLDLLEDDDDVQAVYHNWDE
;
A
#
# COMPACT_ATOMS: atom_id res chain seq x y z
N MET A 1 17.61 -14.39 4.64
CA MET A 1 17.07 -14.05 5.98
C MET A 1 16.30 -12.71 5.98
N SER A 2 15.66 -12.41 4.86
CA SER A 2 14.87 -11.15 4.66
C SER A 2 13.36 -11.32 4.92
N GLY A 3 12.88 -12.56 5.07
CA GLY A 3 11.45 -12.84 5.15
C GLY A 3 10.79 -12.53 6.49
N HIS A 4 11.51 -12.67 7.61
CA HIS A 4 10.95 -12.41 8.93
C HIS A 4 10.52 -10.96 9.13
N SER A 5 11.26 -10.00 8.58
CA SER A 5 10.96 -8.57 8.75
C SER A 5 9.74 -8.14 7.95
N LYS A 6 9.56 -8.63 6.71
CA LYS A 6 8.38 -8.31 5.88
C LYS A 6 7.08 -8.81 6.52
N PHE A 7 7.06 -10.08 6.95
CA PHE A 7 5.91 -10.70 7.59
C PHE A 7 5.56 -10.01 8.92
N ALA A 8 6.55 -9.77 9.77
CA ALA A 8 6.38 -9.06 11.04
C ALA A 8 5.84 -7.63 10.83
N ASN A 9 6.35 -6.91 9.81
CA ASN A 9 5.90 -5.57 9.48
C ASN A 9 4.45 -5.54 8.99
N ILE A 10 4.06 -6.50 8.16
CA ILE A 10 2.67 -6.62 7.69
C ILE A 10 1.77 -6.99 8.87
N LYS A 11 2.18 -7.90 9.75
CA LYS A 11 1.44 -8.28 10.96
C LYS A 11 1.29 -7.09 11.92
N HIS A 12 2.36 -6.34 12.20
CA HIS A 12 2.33 -5.11 12.99
C HIS A 12 1.49 -4.00 12.35
N LYS A 13 1.57 -3.86 11.02
CA LYS A 13 0.76 -2.90 10.27
C LYS A 13 -0.74 -3.27 10.34
N LYS A 14 -1.06 -4.56 10.30
CA LYS A 14 -2.43 -5.07 10.46
C LYS A 14 -2.97 -4.85 11.89
N GLU A 15 -2.14 -5.04 12.92
CA GLU A 15 -2.49 -4.76 14.33
C GLU A 15 -2.65 -3.24 14.60
N LYS A 16 -1.77 -2.38 14.06
CA LYS A 16 -1.92 -0.92 14.08
C LYS A 16 -3.15 -0.44 13.31
N ASN A 17 -3.59 -1.15 12.28
CA ASN A 17 -4.75 -0.79 11.45
C ASN A 17 -6.07 -0.80 12.22
N ASP A 18 -6.21 -1.53 13.31
CA ASP A 18 -7.41 -1.43 14.15
C ASP A 18 -7.52 -0.06 14.86
N ALA A 19 -6.40 0.59 15.17
CA ALA A 19 -6.36 1.97 15.65
C ALA A 19 -6.44 3.01 14.49
N ALA A 20 -6.07 2.60 13.27
CA ALA A 20 -5.97 3.48 12.09
C ALA A 20 -7.21 3.42 11.16
N LYS A 21 -8.30 2.76 11.55
CA LYS A 21 -9.53 2.64 10.72
C LYS A 21 -10.04 3.98 10.20
N GLY A 22 -9.95 5.04 11.00
CA GLY A 22 -10.34 6.39 10.59
C GLY A 22 -9.52 6.92 9.42
N LYS A 23 -8.22 6.66 9.40
CA LYS A 23 -7.32 7.09 8.32
C LYS A 23 -7.57 6.32 7.04
N ILE A 24 -7.70 4.99 7.12
CA ILE A 24 -8.02 4.14 5.96
C ILE A 24 -9.32 4.61 5.29
N PHE A 25 -10.33 4.97 6.10
CA PHE A 25 -11.59 5.49 5.57
C PHE A 25 -11.43 6.87 4.93
N THR A 26 -10.53 7.72 5.43
CA THR A 26 -10.20 9.01 4.81
C THR A 26 -9.53 8.79 3.46
N ILE A 27 -8.55 7.90 3.38
CA ILE A 27 -7.85 7.50 2.15
C ILE A 27 -8.86 7.02 1.11
N ILE A 28 -9.67 6.01 1.45
CA ILE A 28 -10.67 5.43 0.55
C ILE A 28 -11.73 6.48 0.15
N GLY A 29 -12.13 7.36 1.07
CA GLY A 29 -13.06 8.44 0.77
C GLY A 29 -12.56 9.42 -0.29
N ARG A 30 -11.26 9.72 -0.31
CA ARG A 30 -10.62 10.52 -1.36
C ARG A 30 -10.55 9.78 -2.69
N GLU A 31 -10.20 8.48 -2.66
CA GLU A 31 -10.22 7.63 -3.87
C GLU A 31 -11.62 7.55 -4.49
N ILE A 32 -12.68 7.40 -3.67
CA ILE A 32 -14.07 7.47 -4.12
C ILE A 32 -14.35 8.81 -4.80
N ALA A 33 -13.94 9.94 -4.19
CA ALA A 33 -14.18 11.26 -4.75
C ALA A 33 -13.52 11.43 -6.13
N VAL A 34 -12.28 10.95 -6.29
CA VAL A 34 -11.58 10.95 -7.59
C VAL A 34 -12.28 10.07 -8.59
N ALA A 35 -12.60 8.82 -8.21
CA ALA A 35 -13.24 7.87 -9.11
C ALA A 35 -14.61 8.38 -9.61
N VAL A 36 -15.43 8.95 -8.73
CA VAL A 36 -16.73 9.54 -9.09
C VAL A 36 -16.56 10.74 -10.02
N LYS A 37 -15.55 11.58 -9.78
CA LYS A 37 -15.28 12.76 -10.62
C LYS A 37 -14.85 12.38 -12.04
N GLU A 38 -14.06 11.31 -12.17
CA GLU A 38 -13.54 10.83 -13.46
C GLU A 38 -14.56 10.04 -14.28
N GLY A 39 -15.36 9.19 -13.64
CA GLY A 39 -16.22 8.21 -14.33
C GLY A 39 -17.70 8.23 -13.92
N GLY A 40 -18.10 9.17 -13.04
CA GLY A 40 -19.47 9.26 -12.54
C GLY A 40 -19.77 8.35 -11.34
N PRO A 41 -20.96 8.50 -10.73
CA PRO A 41 -21.30 7.86 -9.46
C PRO A 41 -21.83 6.41 -9.58
N ASP A 42 -21.98 5.89 -10.79
CA ASP A 42 -22.51 4.56 -11.02
C ASP A 42 -21.38 3.52 -11.15
N PRO A 43 -21.18 2.61 -10.18
CA PRO A 43 -20.12 1.62 -10.23
C PRO A 43 -20.28 0.59 -11.36
N ALA A 44 -21.49 0.41 -11.92
CA ALA A 44 -21.70 -0.46 -13.07
C ALA A 44 -21.04 0.09 -14.35
N ASN A 45 -20.92 1.41 -14.45
CA ASN A 45 -20.33 2.13 -15.56
C ASN A 45 -18.96 2.76 -15.24
N ASN A 46 -18.48 2.62 -14.00
CA ASN A 46 -17.22 3.18 -13.52
C ASN A 46 -16.36 2.10 -12.87
N PHE A 47 -15.48 1.49 -13.66
CA PHE A 47 -14.61 0.41 -13.19
C PHE A 47 -13.71 0.82 -12.02
N LYS A 48 -13.15 2.04 -12.07
CA LYS A 48 -12.31 2.58 -10.98
C LYS A 48 -13.10 2.69 -9.68
N LEU A 49 -14.35 3.17 -9.73
CA LEU A 49 -15.23 3.24 -8.57
C LEU A 49 -15.57 1.84 -8.03
N ALA A 50 -15.82 0.88 -8.91
CA ALA A 50 -16.09 -0.50 -8.51
C ALA A 50 -14.89 -1.11 -7.76
N GLN A 51 -13.66 -0.89 -8.23
CA GLN A 51 -12.43 -1.32 -7.53
C GLN A 51 -12.29 -0.66 -6.15
N VAL A 52 -12.51 0.66 -6.06
CA VAL A 52 -12.44 1.38 -4.78
C VAL A 52 -13.51 0.91 -3.80
N ILE A 53 -14.72 0.58 -4.26
CA ILE A 53 -15.78 -0.02 -3.43
C ILE A 53 -15.36 -1.41 -2.92
N THR A 54 -14.73 -2.22 -3.75
CA THR A 54 -14.18 -3.53 -3.33
C THR A 54 -13.13 -3.36 -2.24
N LYS A 55 -12.18 -2.44 -2.42
CA LYS A 55 -11.17 -2.06 -1.43
C LYS A 55 -11.83 -1.56 -0.12
N ALA A 56 -12.88 -0.74 -0.22
CA ALA A 56 -13.60 -0.24 0.94
C ALA A 56 -14.24 -1.38 1.76
N LYS A 57 -14.89 -2.32 1.09
CA LYS A 57 -15.50 -3.49 1.72
C LYS A 57 -14.47 -4.41 2.36
N ALA A 58 -13.34 -4.65 1.71
CA ALA A 58 -12.21 -5.42 2.25
C ALA A 58 -11.64 -4.80 3.54
N ASN A 59 -11.72 -3.46 3.67
CA ASN A 59 -11.33 -2.72 4.87
C ASN A 59 -12.50 -2.51 5.87
N ASN A 60 -13.59 -3.25 5.74
CA ASN A 60 -14.75 -3.18 6.61
C ASN A 60 -15.40 -1.77 6.68
N MET A 61 -15.31 -0.96 5.61
CA MET A 61 -16.01 0.31 5.53
C MET A 61 -17.53 0.05 5.41
N PRO A 62 -18.37 0.66 6.28
CA PRO A 62 -19.82 0.48 6.20
C PRO A 62 -20.39 0.95 4.86
N ASN A 63 -21.37 0.20 4.32
CA ASN A 63 -22.01 0.55 3.05
C ASN A 63 -22.59 1.96 3.06
N ASP A 64 -23.21 2.39 4.16
CA ASP A 64 -23.74 3.76 4.32
C ASP A 64 -22.65 4.83 4.19
N THR A 65 -21.41 4.52 4.61
CA THR A 65 -20.28 5.46 4.49
C THR A 65 -19.80 5.54 3.04
N ILE A 66 -19.75 4.41 2.35
CA ILE A 66 -19.44 4.33 0.91
C ILE A 66 -20.45 5.13 0.10
N GLU A 67 -21.75 4.86 0.31
CA GLU A 67 -22.84 5.57 -0.39
C GLU A 67 -22.85 7.07 -0.13
N ARG A 68 -22.61 7.48 1.12
CA ARG A 68 -22.50 8.92 1.47
C ARG A 68 -21.31 9.55 0.78
N GLY A 69 -20.16 8.84 0.68
CA GLY A 69 -18.98 9.30 -0.06
C GLY A 69 -19.28 9.52 -1.53
N ILE A 70 -19.94 8.55 -2.19
CA ILE A 70 -20.34 8.64 -3.59
C ILE A 70 -21.33 9.80 -3.82
N LYS A 71 -22.38 9.91 -2.98
CA LYS A 71 -23.38 11.00 -3.08
C LYS A 71 -22.74 12.36 -2.89
N LYS A 72 -21.84 12.51 -1.91
CA LYS A 72 -21.10 13.74 -1.66
C LYS A 72 -20.26 14.11 -2.87
N ALA A 73 -19.48 13.18 -3.40
CA ALA A 73 -18.63 13.41 -4.57
C ALA A 73 -19.44 13.76 -5.83
N ALA A 74 -20.61 13.15 -6.03
CA ALA A 74 -21.50 13.43 -7.15
C ALA A 74 -22.21 14.80 -7.04
N GLY A 75 -22.47 15.27 -5.81
CA GLY A 75 -23.09 16.56 -5.54
C GLY A 75 -22.12 17.74 -5.49
N ASP A 76 -20.83 17.45 -5.32
CA ASP A 76 -19.77 18.47 -5.16
C ASP A 76 -19.22 18.89 -6.54
N VAL A 77 -20.07 19.56 -7.31
CA VAL A 77 -19.69 20.05 -8.64
C VAL A 77 -18.74 21.24 -8.49
N GLY A 78 -17.45 20.94 -8.29
CA GLY A 78 -16.40 21.89 -8.63
C GLY A 78 -15.45 22.39 -7.54
N ASN A 79 -15.58 22.02 -6.25
CA ASN A 79 -14.80 22.68 -5.20
C ASN A 79 -13.57 21.92 -4.67
N VAL A 80 -13.49 20.62 -4.79
CA VAL A 80 -12.29 19.86 -4.34
C VAL A 80 -11.72 19.09 -5.51
N ASN A 81 -10.49 19.41 -5.88
CA ASN A 81 -9.73 18.70 -6.91
C ASN A 81 -8.57 17.96 -6.26
N TYR A 82 -8.72 16.65 -6.08
CA TYR A 82 -7.61 15.82 -5.63
C TYR A 82 -6.67 15.48 -6.78
N GLU A 83 -5.37 15.56 -6.52
CA GLU A 83 -4.33 15.21 -7.45
C GLU A 83 -3.37 14.20 -6.81
N TYR A 84 -2.95 13.19 -7.57
CA TYR A 84 -1.91 12.28 -7.18
C TYR A 84 -0.54 12.94 -7.29
N VAL A 85 0.28 12.79 -6.26
CA VAL A 85 1.65 13.29 -6.22
C VAL A 85 2.53 12.24 -5.55
N THR A 86 3.66 11.92 -6.16
CA THR A 86 4.67 11.03 -5.58
C THR A 86 5.87 11.88 -5.15
N TYR A 87 6.34 11.65 -3.93
CA TYR A 87 7.59 12.20 -3.41
C TYR A 87 8.57 11.06 -3.21
N GLU A 88 9.82 11.34 -3.53
CA GLU A 88 10.92 10.39 -3.39
C GLU A 88 12.02 11.02 -2.54
N GLY A 89 12.67 10.23 -1.71
CA GLY A 89 13.73 10.74 -0.85
C GLY A 89 14.48 9.65 -0.12
N TYR A 90 15.45 10.09 0.64
CA TYR A 90 16.30 9.20 1.42
C TYR A 90 16.17 9.51 2.91
N GLY A 91 15.98 8.47 3.70
CA GLY A 91 16.08 8.47 5.14
C GLY A 91 17.54 8.32 5.61
N PRO A 92 17.74 8.11 6.91
CA PRO A 92 19.07 7.84 7.49
C PRO A 92 19.77 6.69 6.76
N ASN A 93 21.09 6.79 6.62
CA ASN A 93 21.95 5.79 5.97
C ASN A 93 21.53 5.40 4.55
N GLY A 94 20.81 6.30 3.86
CA GLY A 94 20.45 6.10 2.46
C GLY A 94 19.25 5.17 2.25
N ILE A 95 18.43 4.93 3.26
CA ILE A 95 17.15 4.21 3.07
C ILE A 95 16.31 4.97 2.05
N ALA A 96 15.95 4.29 0.98
CA ALA A 96 15.08 4.83 -0.06
C ALA A 96 13.62 4.82 0.42
N ILE A 97 12.92 5.95 0.25
CA ILE A 97 11.52 6.11 0.67
C ILE A 97 10.74 6.76 -0.47
N ILE A 98 9.66 6.10 -0.90
CA ILE A 98 8.66 6.63 -1.84
C ILE A 98 7.38 6.92 -1.06
N VAL A 99 6.79 8.08 -1.31
CA VAL A 99 5.55 8.54 -0.66
C VAL A 99 4.53 8.87 -1.73
N ASP A 100 3.47 8.09 -1.82
CA ASP A 100 2.33 8.38 -2.67
C ASP A 100 1.29 9.17 -1.87
N ALA A 101 0.86 10.30 -2.42
CA ALA A 101 -0.10 11.20 -1.81
C ALA A 101 -1.26 11.51 -2.76
N LEU A 102 -2.44 11.72 -2.19
CA LEU A 102 -3.64 12.20 -2.87
C LEU A 102 -4.12 13.45 -2.15
N THR A 103 -3.94 14.61 -2.76
CA THR A 103 -4.11 15.90 -2.08
C THR A 103 -4.91 16.90 -2.90
N ASP A 104 -5.63 17.75 -2.20
CA ASP A 104 -6.26 18.96 -2.72
C ASP A 104 -5.35 20.20 -2.63
N ASN A 105 -4.17 20.07 -1.99
CA ASN A 105 -3.21 21.15 -1.81
C ASN A 105 -1.74 20.65 -1.83
N LYS A 106 -1.14 20.61 -3.01
CA LYS A 106 0.24 20.15 -3.22
C LYS A 106 1.28 20.91 -2.36
N ASN A 107 1.07 22.19 -2.10
CA ASN A 107 2.02 22.98 -1.32
C ASN A 107 2.02 22.57 0.16
N ARG A 108 0.82 22.32 0.72
CA ARG A 108 0.67 21.79 2.07
C ARG A 108 1.37 20.42 2.18
N THR A 109 1.02 19.49 1.30
CA THR A 109 1.56 18.13 1.31
C THR A 109 3.08 18.14 1.13
N ALA A 110 3.60 18.90 0.17
CA ALA A 110 5.05 19.04 -0.03
C ALA A 110 5.78 19.57 1.21
N SER A 111 5.16 20.52 1.93
CA SER A 111 5.71 21.07 3.18
C SER A 111 5.72 20.01 4.28
N ASN A 112 4.63 19.26 4.43
CA ASN A 112 4.51 18.21 5.44
C ASN A 112 5.50 17.07 5.19
N VAL A 113 5.57 16.57 3.95
CA VAL A 113 6.50 15.51 3.56
C VAL A 113 7.93 15.95 3.78
N ARG A 114 8.31 17.18 3.35
CA ARG A 114 9.65 17.71 3.61
C ARG A 114 9.96 17.82 5.11
N SER A 115 8.99 18.25 5.90
CA SER A 115 9.13 18.33 7.36
C SER A 115 9.36 16.95 7.98
N ALA A 116 8.63 15.91 7.52
CA ALA A 116 8.80 14.54 8.01
C ALA A 116 10.21 14.02 7.74
N PHE A 117 10.70 14.14 6.50
CA PHE A 117 12.07 13.76 6.15
C PHE A 117 13.12 14.52 6.99
N THR A 118 12.98 15.84 7.09
CA THR A 118 13.95 16.67 7.84
C THR A 118 13.99 16.31 9.33
N LYS A 119 12.84 16.06 9.95
CA LYS A 119 12.74 15.67 11.37
C LYS A 119 13.35 14.31 11.66
N GLY A 120 13.41 13.43 10.67
CA GLY A 120 14.07 12.13 10.74
C GLY A 120 15.48 12.13 10.15
N GLN A 121 16.09 13.30 9.95
CA GLN A 121 17.44 13.46 9.37
C GLN A 121 17.60 12.90 7.94
N GLY A 122 16.49 12.82 7.21
CA GLY A 122 16.45 12.48 5.81
C GLY A 122 16.33 13.69 4.90
N SER A 123 16.21 13.46 3.61
CA SER A 123 16.07 14.51 2.59
C SER A 123 15.19 14.04 1.44
N ILE A 124 14.40 14.98 0.89
CA ILE A 124 13.65 14.73 -0.36
C ILE A 124 14.63 14.83 -1.53
N GLY A 125 14.53 13.86 -2.45
CA GLY A 125 15.23 13.82 -3.72
C GLY A 125 14.43 14.49 -4.85
N SER A 126 14.94 14.38 -6.06
CA SER A 126 14.21 14.77 -7.26
C SER A 126 13.22 13.66 -7.67
N MET A 127 12.15 14.04 -8.34
CA MET A 127 11.19 13.06 -8.89
C MET A 127 11.89 12.06 -9.81
N GLY A 128 11.61 10.78 -9.65
CA GLY A 128 12.20 9.69 -10.42
C GLY A 128 13.58 9.23 -9.93
N CYS A 129 14.12 9.80 -8.82
CA CYS A 129 15.45 9.41 -8.34
C CYS A 129 15.48 7.98 -7.75
N LEU A 130 14.35 7.41 -7.40
CA LEU A 130 14.22 6.05 -6.86
C LEU A 130 13.52 5.07 -7.81
N SER A 131 13.09 5.51 -9.00
CA SER A 131 12.32 4.69 -9.94
C SER A 131 13.00 3.40 -10.38
N PHE A 132 14.34 3.35 -10.30
CA PHE A 132 15.14 2.17 -10.63
C PHE A 132 15.37 1.22 -9.42
N MET A 133 14.95 1.61 -8.22
CA MET A 133 15.16 0.84 -6.98
C MET A 133 13.93 0.03 -6.57
N PHE A 134 12.79 0.28 -7.19
CA PHE A 134 11.53 -0.36 -6.86
C PHE A 134 10.81 -0.85 -8.12
N ASP A 135 10.22 -2.02 -8.02
CA ASP A 135 9.36 -2.58 -9.05
C ASP A 135 7.90 -2.58 -8.57
N LYS A 136 6.97 -2.17 -9.43
CA LYS A 136 5.55 -2.28 -9.13
C LYS A 136 5.10 -3.70 -9.41
N LYS A 137 4.65 -4.41 -8.37
CA LYS A 137 4.24 -5.82 -8.41
C LYS A 137 2.92 -6.04 -7.66
N GLY A 138 2.16 -7.04 -8.05
CA GLY A 138 1.18 -7.64 -7.17
C GLY A 138 1.91 -8.48 -6.12
N GLN A 139 1.57 -8.32 -4.85
CA GLN A 139 2.12 -9.07 -3.75
C GLN A 139 0.99 -9.69 -2.94
N ILE A 140 1.09 -11.00 -2.71
CA ILE A 140 0.16 -11.73 -1.84
C ILE A 140 1.01 -12.41 -0.77
N ILE A 141 0.67 -12.18 0.49
CA ILE A 141 1.32 -12.79 1.65
C ILE A 141 0.31 -13.72 2.33
N ILE A 142 0.73 -14.95 2.55
CA ILE A 142 -0.07 -16.01 3.16
C ILE A 142 0.65 -16.45 4.43
N ASP A 143 -0.06 -16.43 5.56
CA ASP A 143 0.47 -16.92 6.83
C ASP A 143 0.50 -18.46 6.82
N LYS A 144 1.65 -19.06 7.10
CA LYS A 144 1.80 -20.52 7.15
C LYS A 144 0.97 -21.15 8.26
N GLU A 145 0.75 -20.44 9.37
CA GLU A 145 -0.05 -20.96 10.48
C GLU A 145 -1.55 -21.05 10.13
N GLU A 146 -2.00 -20.21 9.17
CA GLU A 146 -3.40 -20.18 8.73
C GLU A 146 -3.63 -20.98 7.42
N CYS A 147 -2.57 -21.49 6.78
CA CYS A 147 -2.62 -22.20 5.51
C CYS A 147 -2.31 -23.70 5.69
N ASP A 148 -3.31 -24.55 5.54
CA ASP A 148 -3.15 -26.02 5.64
C ASP A 148 -2.60 -26.66 4.35
N MET A 149 -2.39 -25.88 3.28
CA MET A 149 -1.93 -26.37 1.99
C MET A 149 -0.41 -26.55 1.96
N ASP A 150 0.03 -27.60 1.29
CA ASP A 150 1.46 -27.83 1.05
C ASP A 150 2.06 -26.77 0.14
N ALA A 151 3.33 -26.40 0.40
CA ALA A 151 4.03 -25.33 -0.33
C ALA A 151 4.11 -25.59 -1.84
N ASP A 152 4.38 -26.85 -2.24
CA ASP A 152 4.49 -27.22 -3.65
C ASP A 152 3.13 -27.13 -4.36
N GLU A 153 2.05 -27.53 -3.70
CA GLU A 153 0.68 -27.42 -4.22
C GLU A 153 0.27 -25.95 -4.36
N LEU A 154 0.53 -25.13 -3.33
CA LEU A 154 0.26 -23.71 -3.35
C LEU A 154 1.02 -22.98 -4.46
N MET A 155 2.32 -23.31 -4.61
CA MET A 155 3.18 -22.77 -5.68
C MET A 155 2.61 -23.10 -7.06
N MET A 156 2.19 -24.37 -7.28
CA MET A 156 1.60 -24.78 -8.57
C MET A 156 0.33 -23.97 -8.90
N ILE A 157 -0.56 -23.79 -7.91
CA ILE A 157 -1.79 -23.00 -8.10
C ILE A 157 -1.45 -21.55 -8.46
N ALA A 158 -0.51 -20.93 -7.74
CA ALA A 158 -0.12 -19.56 -7.98
C ALA A 158 0.51 -19.36 -9.36
N LEU A 159 1.45 -20.23 -9.76
CA LEU A 159 2.13 -20.15 -11.06
C LEU A 159 1.17 -20.44 -12.22
N ASP A 160 0.30 -21.44 -12.09
CA ASP A 160 -0.71 -21.75 -13.11
C ASP A 160 -1.70 -20.60 -13.30
N ALA A 161 -1.98 -19.84 -12.25
CA ALA A 161 -2.83 -18.64 -12.30
C ALA A 161 -2.12 -17.40 -12.87
N GLY A 162 -0.80 -17.44 -13.06
CA GLY A 162 -0.02 -16.37 -13.66
C GLY A 162 0.88 -15.59 -12.71
N ALA A 163 1.25 -16.17 -11.56
CA ALA A 163 2.27 -15.58 -10.71
C ALA A 163 3.65 -15.59 -11.38
N ASP A 164 4.44 -14.54 -11.18
CA ASP A 164 5.80 -14.43 -11.67
C ASP A 164 6.78 -15.18 -10.78
N ASP A 165 6.53 -15.18 -9.46
CA ASP A 165 7.43 -15.74 -8.47
C ASP A 165 6.68 -16.23 -7.24
N PHE A 166 7.24 -17.23 -6.56
CA PHE A 166 6.75 -17.79 -5.32
C PHE A 166 7.94 -18.04 -4.38
N ALA A 167 7.87 -17.46 -3.21
CA ALA A 167 8.88 -17.65 -2.17
C ALA A 167 8.27 -18.29 -0.92
N GLU A 168 8.96 -19.30 -0.41
CA GLU A 168 8.68 -19.87 0.90
C GLU A 168 9.62 -19.25 1.92
N GLU A 169 9.05 -18.44 2.83
CA GLU A 169 9.75 -17.83 3.94
C GLU A 169 9.52 -18.65 5.23
N GLU A 170 10.12 -18.25 6.35
CA GLU A 170 10.01 -19.02 7.59
C GLU A 170 8.57 -19.13 8.09
N ASP A 171 7.83 -18.00 8.16
CA ASP A 171 6.47 -17.91 8.71
C ASP A 171 5.40 -17.66 7.64
N SER A 172 5.77 -17.48 6.36
CA SER A 172 4.84 -17.09 5.30
C SER A 172 5.22 -17.63 3.94
N PHE A 173 4.25 -17.57 3.04
CA PHE A 173 4.48 -17.66 1.59
C PHE A 173 4.29 -16.28 0.99
N GLU A 174 5.17 -15.89 0.06
CA GLU A 174 5.07 -14.69 -0.75
C GLU A 174 4.82 -15.07 -2.21
N VAL A 175 3.76 -14.52 -2.80
CA VAL A 175 3.46 -14.66 -4.22
C VAL A 175 3.60 -13.31 -4.87
N LEU A 176 4.43 -13.22 -5.91
CA LEU A 176 4.62 -12.01 -6.70
C LEU A 176 4.03 -12.19 -8.10
N THR A 177 3.39 -11.14 -8.60
CA THR A 177 2.76 -11.11 -9.92
C THR A 177 3.10 -9.84 -10.67
N ASP A 178 2.95 -9.86 -11.98
CA ASP A 178 2.73 -8.62 -12.72
C ASP A 178 1.47 -7.92 -12.18
N PRO A 179 1.43 -6.57 -12.12
CA PRO A 179 0.23 -5.86 -11.66
C PRO A 179 -1.05 -6.22 -12.42
N ASP A 180 -0.94 -6.54 -13.72
CA ASP A 180 -2.09 -6.89 -14.55
C ASP A 180 -2.61 -8.31 -14.28
N ALA A 181 -1.74 -9.23 -13.85
CA ALA A 181 -2.09 -10.61 -13.50
C ALA A 181 -2.58 -10.77 -12.03
N PHE A 182 -2.39 -9.74 -11.20
CA PHE A 182 -2.64 -9.79 -9.77
C PHE A 182 -4.06 -10.27 -9.40
N GLU A 183 -5.08 -9.73 -10.05
CA GLU A 183 -6.47 -10.07 -9.74
C GLU A 183 -6.83 -11.52 -10.09
N ASP A 184 -6.25 -12.08 -11.14
CA ASP A 184 -6.49 -13.46 -11.55
C ASP A 184 -5.84 -14.44 -10.58
N VAL A 185 -4.59 -14.16 -10.16
CA VAL A 185 -3.90 -14.96 -9.15
C VAL A 185 -4.61 -14.88 -7.80
N ARG A 186 -5.00 -13.67 -7.35
CA ARG A 186 -5.74 -13.47 -6.10
C ARG A 186 -7.04 -14.27 -6.08
N LYS A 187 -7.81 -14.23 -7.16
CA LYS A 187 -9.07 -15.00 -7.28
C LYS A 187 -8.85 -16.51 -7.28
N ALA A 188 -7.82 -16.99 -7.98
CA ALA A 188 -7.50 -18.41 -8.01
C ALA A 188 -7.17 -18.94 -6.60
N LEU A 189 -6.40 -18.17 -5.81
CA LEU A 189 -6.11 -18.52 -4.42
C LEU A 189 -7.36 -18.46 -3.54
N GLU A 190 -8.22 -17.43 -3.73
CA GLU A 190 -9.47 -17.28 -2.99
C GLU A 190 -10.46 -18.43 -3.26
N GLU A 191 -10.57 -18.90 -4.51
CA GLU A 191 -11.41 -20.04 -4.92
C GLU A 191 -10.95 -21.36 -4.30
N GLN A 192 -9.65 -21.49 -3.99
CA GLN A 192 -9.11 -22.63 -3.24
C GLN A 192 -9.26 -22.47 -1.71
N GLY A 193 -9.87 -21.37 -1.26
CA GLY A 193 -10.07 -21.11 0.16
C GLY A 193 -8.80 -20.74 0.93
N ILE A 194 -7.76 -20.29 0.24
CA ILE A 194 -6.47 -19.92 0.85
C ILE A 194 -6.61 -18.58 1.55
N PRO A 195 -6.35 -18.50 2.87
CA PRO A 195 -6.41 -17.26 3.61
C PRO A 195 -5.22 -16.37 3.26
N MET A 196 -5.47 -15.19 2.73
CA MET A 196 -4.45 -14.21 2.41
C MET A 196 -4.34 -13.17 3.53
N MET A 197 -3.17 -13.06 4.15
CA MET A 197 -2.90 -12.05 5.17
C MET A 197 -2.87 -10.64 4.55
N SER A 198 -2.30 -10.52 3.36
CA SER A 198 -2.25 -9.30 2.56
C SER A 198 -2.30 -9.66 1.08
N ALA A 199 -2.99 -8.85 0.28
CA ALA A 199 -3.03 -8.97 -1.18
C ALA A 199 -3.23 -7.57 -1.78
N GLU A 200 -2.18 -7.02 -2.38
CA GLU A 200 -2.20 -5.67 -2.94
C GLU A 200 -1.17 -5.49 -4.07
N VAL A 201 -1.41 -4.51 -4.93
CA VAL A 201 -0.39 -4.03 -5.87
C VAL A 201 0.43 -2.97 -5.16
N THR A 202 1.74 -3.21 -5.03
CA THR A 202 2.65 -2.42 -4.21
C THR A 202 4.00 -2.19 -4.91
N MET A 203 4.85 -1.37 -4.31
CA MET A 203 6.22 -1.12 -4.76
C MET A 203 7.18 -2.01 -3.98
N ILE A 204 7.81 -2.95 -4.68
CA ILE A 204 8.77 -3.89 -4.09
C ILE A 204 10.19 -3.37 -4.33
N PRO A 205 11.00 -3.16 -3.28
CA PRO A 205 12.39 -2.77 -3.47
C PRO A 205 13.22 -3.93 -4.02
N GLN A 206 14.09 -3.63 -4.98
CA GLN A 206 15.01 -4.60 -5.57
C GLN A 206 16.11 -5.04 -4.59
N ASN A 207 16.46 -4.16 -3.64
CA ASN A 207 17.44 -4.42 -2.60
C ASN A 207 16.97 -3.83 -1.27
N TYR A 208 17.19 -4.57 -0.20
CA TYR A 208 16.90 -4.14 1.17
C TYR A 208 18.17 -3.67 1.87
N VAL A 209 18.03 -2.75 2.82
CA VAL A 209 19.11 -2.20 3.64
C VAL A 209 18.79 -2.37 5.10
N THR A 210 19.63 -3.11 5.82
CA THR A 210 19.53 -3.30 7.28
C THR A 210 20.21 -2.14 8.00
N LEU A 211 19.54 -1.56 9.00
CA LEU A 211 20.11 -0.56 9.90
C LEU A 211 20.54 -1.22 11.20
N THR A 212 21.74 -0.85 11.68
CA THR A 212 22.28 -1.33 12.97
C THR A 212 22.45 -0.21 13.99
N ASP A 213 22.44 1.05 13.56
CA ASP A 213 22.52 2.21 14.46
C ASP A 213 21.14 2.57 15.03
N GLU A 214 21.00 2.49 16.36
CA GLU A 214 19.74 2.79 17.03
C GLU A 214 19.21 4.21 16.78
N THR A 215 20.11 5.17 16.57
CA THR A 215 19.72 6.56 16.28
C THR A 215 19.13 6.66 14.88
N ALA A 216 19.76 5.99 13.90
CA ALA A 216 19.27 5.92 12.53
C ALA A 216 17.88 5.24 12.49
N ILE A 217 17.71 4.12 13.21
CA ILE A 217 16.43 3.40 13.32
C ILE A 217 15.34 4.33 13.90
N LYS A 218 15.59 4.98 15.02
CA LYS A 218 14.64 5.93 15.65
C LYS A 218 14.26 7.09 14.72
N ASN A 219 15.23 7.63 14.00
CA ASN A 219 15.00 8.72 13.06
C ASN A 219 14.18 8.26 11.85
N LEU A 220 14.45 7.06 11.34
CA LEU A 220 13.68 6.47 10.26
C LEU A 220 12.23 6.19 10.69
N GLN A 221 12.03 5.52 11.82
CA GLN A 221 10.69 5.27 12.37
C GLN A 221 9.89 6.56 12.54
N LYS A 222 10.54 7.62 13.07
CA LYS A 222 9.92 8.94 13.19
C LYS A 222 9.51 9.52 11.83
N THR A 223 10.32 9.31 10.78
CA THR A 223 9.96 9.76 9.42
C THR A 223 8.73 9.00 8.94
N LEU A 224 8.74 7.67 9.05
CA LEU A 224 7.64 6.81 8.62
C LEU A 224 6.34 7.13 9.37
N ASP A 225 6.39 7.25 10.70
CA ASP A 225 5.23 7.61 11.51
C ASP A 225 4.63 8.97 11.09
N LEU A 226 5.47 9.99 10.88
CA LEU A 226 5.01 11.32 10.45
C LEU A 226 4.40 11.32 9.05
N LEU A 227 4.89 10.48 8.14
CA LEU A 227 4.34 10.31 6.80
C LEU A 227 3.02 9.51 6.86
N GLU A 228 3.02 8.43 7.64
CA GLU A 228 1.82 7.62 7.83
C GLU A 228 0.69 8.36 8.56
N ASP A 229 1.00 9.34 9.41
CA ASP A 229 0.01 10.17 10.10
C ASP A 229 -0.59 11.28 9.21
N ASP A 230 0.04 11.63 8.10
CA ASP A 230 -0.48 12.67 7.19
C ASP A 230 -1.69 12.15 6.40
N ASP A 231 -2.81 12.88 6.48
CA ASP A 231 -4.06 12.51 5.79
C ASP A 231 -3.96 12.54 4.25
N ASP A 232 -3.00 13.28 3.70
CA ASP A 232 -2.79 13.35 2.25
C ASP A 232 -1.98 12.15 1.74
N VAL A 233 -1.24 11.44 2.62
CA VAL A 233 -0.43 10.29 2.26
C VAL A 233 -1.30 9.03 2.14
N GLN A 234 -1.20 8.37 0.98
CA GLN A 234 -1.92 7.15 0.66
C GLN A 234 -1.10 5.89 0.98
N ALA A 235 0.20 5.94 0.64
CA ALA A 235 1.13 4.84 0.88
C ALA A 235 2.56 5.36 1.07
N VAL A 236 3.33 4.62 1.87
CA VAL A 236 4.77 4.83 2.05
C VAL A 236 5.46 3.50 1.76
N TYR A 237 6.44 3.52 0.86
CA TYR A 237 7.26 2.38 0.50
C TYR A 237 8.70 2.67 0.86
N HIS A 238 9.42 1.68 1.36
CA HIS A 238 10.84 1.83 1.71
C HIS A 238 11.59 0.51 1.55
N ASN A 239 12.91 0.62 1.46
CA ASN A 239 13.79 -0.55 1.34
C ASN A 239 14.51 -0.89 2.65
N TRP A 240 14.00 -0.42 3.78
CA TRP A 240 14.52 -0.81 5.08
C TRP A 240 14.13 -2.24 5.42
N ASP A 241 15.11 -3.05 5.81
CA ASP A 241 14.97 -4.40 6.35
C ASP A 241 15.07 -4.29 7.88
N GLU A 242 13.94 -4.47 8.58
CA GLU A 242 13.83 -4.35 10.05
C GLU A 242 14.44 -5.53 10.80
#